data_8ee6296ae2e8bc977e2d3ddfa2f09af5
#
_entry.id   8ee6296ae2e8bc977e2d3ddfa2f09af5
#
_cell.length_a   1.000
_cell.length_b   1.000
_cell.length_c   1.000
_cell.angle_alpha   90.00
_cell.angle_beta   90.00
_cell.angle_gamma   90.00
#
_symmetry.space_group_name_H-M   'P 1'
#
loop_
_entity.id
_entity.type
_entity.pdbx_description
1 polymer ?
#
loop_
_entity_poly.entity_id
_entity_poly.type
_entity_poly.pdbx_seq_one_letter_code
_entity_poly.pdbx_strand_id
1 'polypeptide(L)'
;NGDGKITYIMCKGDPENIDAQYRTEYSIKALEDAGLKVNKLYEQRADWDQTKGQENAANVLSQFNDEVDVIFCNNDAMAMGALQAIEAAGRKVGEDIYLVGVDALEEAVQAVAAGRMTGTVLNDDVSQAQTAVDAAVRYLKGEANEKNYTIDYVKVTPENAADYIKYEPAEEGK
;
A
#
# COMPACT_ATOMS: atom_id res chain seq x y z
N ASN A 1 1.31 15.60 -14.58
CA ASN A 1 1.46 16.14 -15.96
C ASN A 1 0.52 17.31 -16.26
N GLY A 2 -0.46 17.61 -15.41
CA GLY A 2 -1.34 18.80 -15.54
C GLY A 2 -2.44 18.69 -16.61
N ASP A 3 -2.74 17.49 -17.08
CA ASP A 3 -3.79 17.25 -18.10
C ASP A 3 -5.21 17.16 -17.52
N GLY A 4 -5.36 17.35 -16.22
CA GLY A 4 -6.63 17.38 -15.52
C GLY A 4 -7.25 16.00 -15.22
N LYS A 5 -6.50 14.94 -15.31
CA LYS A 5 -6.87 13.57 -14.93
C LYS A 5 -5.70 12.91 -14.19
N ILE A 6 -6.01 11.86 -13.44
CA ILE A 6 -5.03 11.00 -12.77
C ILE A 6 -4.91 9.71 -13.56
N THR A 7 -3.77 9.51 -14.22
CA THR A 7 -3.48 8.27 -14.96
C THR A 7 -2.76 7.31 -14.03
N TYR A 8 -3.33 6.12 -13.84
CA TYR A 8 -2.82 5.16 -12.86
C TYR A 8 -2.57 3.77 -13.43
N ILE A 9 -1.69 3.05 -12.76
CA ILE A 9 -1.53 1.61 -12.89
C ILE A 9 -1.88 0.93 -11.55
N MET A 10 -2.40 -0.29 -11.65
CA MET A 10 -2.80 -1.10 -10.51
C MET A 10 -2.05 -2.42 -10.50
N CYS A 11 -1.18 -2.62 -9.49
CA CYS A 11 -0.59 -3.92 -9.16
C CYS A 11 -1.54 -4.66 -8.22
N LYS A 12 -2.24 -5.65 -8.75
CA LYS A 12 -3.30 -6.36 -8.05
C LYS A 12 -2.78 -7.64 -7.40
N GLY A 13 -3.24 -7.92 -6.19
CA GLY A 13 -3.07 -9.20 -5.54
C GLY A 13 -3.79 -10.33 -6.29
N ASP A 14 -4.08 -11.44 -5.62
CA ASP A 14 -4.90 -12.49 -6.22
C ASP A 14 -6.33 -11.98 -6.47
N PRO A 15 -6.81 -11.96 -7.71
CA PRO A 15 -8.15 -11.46 -8.05
C PRO A 15 -9.30 -12.21 -7.37
N GLU A 16 -9.09 -13.45 -6.92
CA GLU A 16 -10.09 -14.22 -6.18
C GLU A 16 -10.14 -13.86 -4.70
N ASN A 17 -9.14 -13.17 -4.20
CA ASN A 17 -9.08 -12.69 -2.82
C ASN A 17 -9.91 -11.41 -2.65
N ILE A 18 -10.76 -11.38 -1.62
CA ILE A 18 -11.67 -10.26 -1.35
C ILE A 18 -10.92 -8.96 -1.04
N ASP A 19 -9.75 -9.05 -0.37
CA ASP A 19 -8.94 -7.87 -0.06
C ASP A 19 -8.38 -7.24 -1.34
N ALA A 20 -7.93 -8.06 -2.31
CA ALA A 20 -7.48 -7.54 -3.60
C ALA A 20 -8.61 -6.82 -4.36
N GLN A 21 -9.84 -7.34 -4.28
CA GLN A 21 -11.00 -6.72 -4.91
C GLN A 21 -11.30 -5.37 -4.26
N TYR A 22 -11.43 -5.31 -2.94
CA TYR A 22 -11.77 -4.08 -2.22
C TYR A 22 -10.64 -3.04 -2.27
N ARG A 23 -9.39 -3.44 -2.07
CA ARG A 23 -8.25 -2.53 -2.17
C ARG A 23 -8.11 -1.93 -3.57
N THR A 24 -8.47 -2.68 -4.62
CA THR A 24 -8.51 -2.17 -6.00
C THR A 24 -9.69 -1.22 -6.22
N GLU A 25 -10.90 -1.61 -5.85
CA GLU A 25 -12.12 -0.84 -6.10
C GLU A 25 -12.13 0.47 -5.31
N TYR A 26 -11.93 0.38 -3.99
CA TYR A 26 -12.13 1.53 -3.11
C TYR A 26 -11.01 2.57 -3.19
N SER A 27 -9.78 2.21 -3.56
CA SER A 27 -8.74 3.22 -3.82
C SER A 27 -9.10 4.12 -4.99
N ILE A 28 -9.69 3.56 -6.04
CA ILE A 28 -10.12 4.34 -7.22
C ILE A 28 -11.41 5.10 -6.91
N LYS A 29 -12.36 4.42 -6.28
CA LYS A 29 -13.62 5.06 -5.87
C LYS A 29 -13.40 6.28 -4.99
N ALA A 30 -12.42 6.26 -4.09
CA ALA A 30 -12.10 7.42 -3.25
C ALA A 30 -11.66 8.65 -4.07
N LEU A 31 -10.92 8.46 -5.16
CA LEU A 31 -10.55 9.54 -6.07
C LEU A 31 -11.77 10.07 -6.84
N GLU A 32 -12.62 9.18 -7.33
CA GLU A 32 -13.84 9.55 -8.05
C GLU A 32 -14.83 10.29 -7.14
N ASP A 33 -15.03 9.81 -5.90
CA ASP A 33 -15.88 10.46 -4.90
C ASP A 33 -15.35 11.85 -4.51
N ALA A 34 -14.03 12.07 -4.60
CA ALA A 34 -13.40 13.39 -4.46
C ALA A 34 -13.55 14.28 -5.70
N GLY A 35 -14.23 13.81 -6.75
CA GLY A 35 -14.46 14.55 -7.99
C GLY A 35 -13.29 14.56 -8.97
N LEU A 36 -12.28 13.71 -8.74
CA LEU A 36 -11.12 13.60 -9.61
C LEU A 36 -11.43 12.70 -10.80
N LYS A 37 -10.93 13.07 -11.97
CA LYS A 37 -11.01 12.21 -13.15
C LYS A 37 -9.87 11.21 -13.12
N VAL A 38 -10.19 9.94 -13.24
CA VAL A 38 -9.20 8.85 -13.26
C VAL A 38 -9.13 8.18 -14.63
N ASN A 39 -7.94 7.75 -15.01
CA ASN A 39 -7.69 7.02 -16.25
C ASN A 39 -6.85 5.79 -15.92
N LYS A 40 -7.46 4.61 -16.02
CA LYS A 40 -6.73 3.35 -15.84
C LYS A 40 -5.90 3.06 -17.07
N LEU A 41 -4.59 3.17 -16.95
CA LEU A 41 -3.65 2.83 -18.01
C LEU A 41 -3.38 1.33 -18.05
N TYR A 42 -3.23 0.72 -16.87
CA TYR A 42 -2.86 -0.69 -16.75
C TYR A 42 -3.33 -1.29 -15.42
N GLU A 43 -3.72 -2.56 -15.45
CA GLU A 43 -4.01 -3.36 -14.27
C GLU A 43 -3.49 -4.78 -14.50
N GLN A 44 -2.65 -5.26 -13.60
CA GLN A 44 -2.03 -6.57 -13.73
C GLN A 44 -1.98 -7.29 -12.39
N ARG A 45 -2.24 -8.59 -12.45
CA ARG A 45 -2.04 -9.50 -11.32
C ARG A 45 -0.55 -9.59 -10.97
N ALA A 46 -0.23 -9.43 -9.70
CA ALA A 46 1.12 -9.53 -9.15
C ALA A 46 1.19 -10.45 -7.91
N ASP A 47 0.09 -11.11 -7.53
CA ASP A 47 0.03 -12.20 -6.54
C ASP A 47 0.67 -11.86 -5.18
N TRP A 48 0.60 -10.60 -4.73
CA TRP A 48 1.21 -10.11 -3.50
C TRP A 48 2.76 -10.16 -3.50
N ASP A 49 3.36 -10.42 -4.67
CA ASP A 49 4.79 -10.69 -4.84
C ASP A 49 5.56 -9.43 -5.26
N GLN A 50 6.69 -9.17 -4.59
CA GLN A 50 7.53 -8.00 -4.83
C GLN A 50 8.13 -7.98 -6.23
N THR A 51 8.64 -9.12 -6.71
CA THR A 51 9.25 -9.22 -8.03
C THR A 51 8.24 -8.95 -9.14
N LYS A 52 7.04 -9.51 -9.01
CA LYS A 52 5.95 -9.24 -9.96
C LYS A 52 5.48 -7.79 -9.93
N GLY A 53 5.46 -7.17 -8.73
CA GLY A 53 5.21 -5.73 -8.60
C GLY A 53 6.23 -4.89 -9.36
N GLN A 54 7.53 -5.23 -9.23
CA GLN A 54 8.61 -4.60 -9.96
C GLN A 54 8.49 -4.78 -11.48
N GLU A 55 8.27 -6.02 -11.94
CA GLU A 55 8.12 -6.33 -13.37
C GLU A 55 6.95 -5.58 -13.99
N ASN A 56 5.79 -5.55 -13.32
CA ASN A 56 4.61 -4.84 -13.80
C ASN A 56 4.86 -3.33 -13.92
N ALA A 57 5.44 -2.71 -12.90
CA ALA A 57 5.77 -1.29 -12.91
C ALA A 57 6.83 -0.97 -13.98
N ALA A 58 7.90 -1.77 -14.08
CA ALA A 58 8.97 -1.58 -15.07
C ALA A 58 8.43 -1.67 -16.51
N ASN A 59 7.58 -2.67 -16.78
CA ASN A 59 6.98 -2.84 -18.10
C ASN A 59 6.15 -1.63 -18.52
N VAL A 60 5.32 -1.09 -17.61
CA VAL A 60 4.48 0.06 -17.93
C VAL A 60 5.29 1.34 -18.02
N LEU A 61 6.21 1.58 -17.09
CA LEU A 61 7.08 2.77 -17.11
C LEU A 61 7.98 2.80 -18.36
N SER A 62 8.43 1.63 -18.86
CA SER A 62 9.22 1.59 -20.10
C SER A 62 8.44 2.04 -21.34
N GLN A 63 7.12 1.91 -21.33
CA GLN A 63 6.25 2.24 -22.46
C GLN A 63 5.60 3.62 -22.35
N PHE A 64 5.22 4.03 -21.12
CA PHE A 64 4.34 5.16 -20.87
C PHE A 64 4.91 6.16 -19.85
N ASN A 65 6.16 6.02 -19.48
CA ASN A 65 6.87 6.75 -18.42
C ASN A 65 6.15 7.99 -17.86
N ASP A 66 6.10 9.07 -18.61
CA ASP A 66 5.59 10.38 -18.18
C ASP A 66 4.05 10.46 -18.13
N GLU A 67 3.36 9.43 -18.63
CA GLU A 67 1.90 9.38 -18.56
C GLU A 67 1.38 8.83 -17.22
N VAL A 68 2.25 8.14 -16.47
CA VAL A 68 1.84 7.52 -15.19
C VAL A 68 1.95 8.53 -14.06
N ASP A 69 0.83 8.89 -13.44
CA ASP A 69 0.78 9.77 -12.28
C ASP A 69 0.83 8.99 -10.96
N VAL A 70 0.20 7.80 -10.90
CA VAL A 70 0.09 7.01 -9.67
C VAL A 70 0.25 5.52 -9.94
N ILE A 71 1.00 4.84 -9.06
CA ILE A 71 1.02 3.40 -8.95
C ILE A 71 0.31 2.98 -7.66
N PHE A 72 -0.80 2.25 -7.81
CA PHE A 72 -1.49 1.59 -6.71
C PHE A 72 -1.03 0.13 -6.61
N CYS A 73 -0.65 -0.28 -5.41
CA CYS A 73 -0.34 -1.68 -5.10
C CYS A 73 -1.28 -2.18 -4.00
N ASN A 74 -1.88 -3.35 -4.17
CA ASN A 74 -2.76 -3.91 -3.16
C ASN A 74 -2.04 -4.30 -1.87
N ASN A 75 -0.68 -4.44 -1.89
CA ASN A 75 0.12 -4.56 -0.67
C ASN A 75 1.49 -3.89 -0.81
N ASP A 76 2.20 -3.79 0.31
CA ASP A 76 3.50 -3.13 0.39
C ASP A 76 4.62 -3.93 -0.30
N ALA A 77 4.58 -5.25 -0.30
CA ALA A 77 5.59 -6.04 -1.01
C ALA A 77 5.60 -5.69 -2.51
N MET A 78 4.44 -5.64 -3.15
CA MET A 78 4.33 -5.18 -4.53
C MET A 78 4.73 -3.71 -4.70
N ALA A 79 4.41 -2.84 -3.72
CA ALA A 79 4.79 -1.43 -3.75
C ALA A 79 6.31 -1.25 -3.65
N MET A 80 7.01 -2.02 -2.81
CA MET A 80 8.47 -2.00 -2.71
C MET A 80 9.13 -2.47 -4.02
N GLY A 81 8.53 -3.43 -4.72
CA GLY A 81 8.95 -3.81 -6.06
C GLY A 81 8.74 -2.68 -7.08
N ALA A 82 7.55 -2.06 -7.06
CA ALA A 82 7.24 -0.92 -7.93
C ALA A 82 8.17 0.29 -7.67
N LEU A 83 8.54 0.54 -6.41
CA LEU A 83 9.50 1.58 -6.03
C LEU A 83 10.85 1.39 -6.73
N GLN A 84 11.37 0.17 -6.76
CA GLN A 84 12.62 -0.14 -7.47
C GLN A 84 12.51 0.17 -8.97
N ALA A 85 11.36 -0.12 -9.58
CA ALA A 85 11.12 0.21 -10.99
C ALA A 85 11.00 1.72 -11.23
N ILE A 86 10.36 2.47 -10.34
CA ILE A 86 10.27 3.94 -10.39
C ILE A 86 11.66 4.56 -10.34
N GLU A 87 12.49 4.13 -9.37
CA GLU A 87 13.85 4.63 -9.20
C GLU A 87 14.75 4.28 -10.40
N ALA A 88 14.62 3.04 -10.93
CA ALA A 88 15.34 2.62 -12.13
C ALA A 88 14.94 3.42 -13.39
N ALA A 89 13.67 3.86 -13.46
CA ALA A 89 13.19 4.75 -14.53
C ALA A 89 13.62 6.21 -14.35
N GLY A 90 14.34 6.54 -13.27
CA GLY A 90 14.81 7.89 -12.95
C GLY A 90 13.71 8.82 -12.45
N ARG A 91 12.54 8.28 -12.06
CA ARG A 91 11.42 9.04 -11.53
C ARG A 91 11.49 9.13 -10.00
N LYS A 92 10.81 10.11 -9.43
CA LYS A 92 10.85 10.39 -7.99
C LYS A 92 9.46 10.49 -7.41
N VAL A 93 9.19 9.64 -6.42
CA VAL A 93 7.95 9.68 -5.67
C VAL A 93 7.80 11.02 -4.94
N GLY A 94 6.60 11.60 -5.03
CA GLY A 94 6.27 12.90 -4.42
C GLY A 94 6.66 14.12 -5.27
N GLU A 95 7.45 13.93 -6.33
CA GLU A 95 7.80 15.00 -7.29
C GLU A 95 7.01 14.84 -8.59
N ASP A 96 7.09 13.69 -9.22
CA ASP A 96 6.54 13.45 -10.56
C ASP A 96 5.68 12.17 -10.67
N ILE A 97 5.67 11.34 -9.64
CA ILE A 97 4.85 10.13 -9.53
C ILE A 97 4.47 9.89 -8.08
N TYR A 98 3.34 9.21 -7.86
CA TYR A 98 2.91 8.78 -6.53
C TYR A 98 2.88 7.27 -6.44
N LEU A 99 3.17 6.73 -5.24
CA LEU A 99 3.19 5.30 -4.96
C LEU A 99 2.48 5.02 -3.63
N VAL A 100 1.51 4.13 -3.63
CA VAL A 100 0.78 3.73 -2.42
C VAL A 100 0.66 2.22 -2.31
N GLY A 101 0.74 1.72 -1.08
CA GLY A 101 0.59 0.31 -0.72
C GLY A 101 -0.38 0.12 0.44
N VAL A 102 -0.40 -1.09 0.98
CA VAL A 102 -1.18 -1.50 2.15
C VAL A 102 -0.37 -2.53 2.93
N ASP A 103 -0.49 -2.57 4.21
CA ASP A 103 -0.06 -3.45 5.30
C ASP A 103 0.84 -2.74 6.32
N ALA A 104 1.49 -1.64 5.96
CA ALA A 104 2.51 -0.93 6.75
C ALA A 104 3.66 -1.85 7.19
N LEU A 105 4.22 -2.60 6.20
CA LEU A 105 5.45 -3.34 6.42
C LEU A 105 6.58 -2.38 6.82
N GLU A 106 7.49 -2.81 7.67
CA GLU A 106 8.57 -2.00 8.22
C GLU A 106 9.35 -1.24 7.13
N GLU A 107 9.75 -1.94 6.05
CA GLU A 107 10.47 -1.32 4.93
C GLU A 107 9.64 -0.28 4.17
N ALA A 108 8.32 -0.49 4.06
CA ALA A 108 7.42 0.46 3.42
C ALA A 108 7.21 1.70 4.29
N VAL A 109 7.05 1.53 5.61
CA VAL A 109 6.96 2.64 6.57
C VAL A 109 8.23 3.48 6.55
N GLN A 110 9.41 2.84 6.51
CA GLN A 110 10.70 3.54 6.37
C GLN A 110 10.80 4.29 5.04
N ALA A 111 10.32 3.70 3.94
CA ALA A 111 10.26 4.35 2.64
C ALA A 111 9.31 5.57 2.64
N VAL A 112 8.17 5.48 3.34
CA VAL A 112 7.23 6.60 3.53
C VAL A 112 7.89 7.71 4.34
N ALA A 113 8.53 7.38 5.48
CA ALA A 113 9.24 8.35 6.31
C ALA A 113 10.39 9.06 5.56
N ALA A 114 11.04 8.35 4.64
CA ALA A 114 12.11 8.89 3.80
C ALA A 114 11.59 9.66 2.55
N GLY A 115 10.28 9.77 2.34
CA GLY A 115 9.68 10.41 1.17
C GLY A 115 9.83 9.63 -0.14
N ARG A 116 10.21 8.34 -0.07
CA ARG A 116 10.37 7.45 -1.21
C ARG A 116 9.08 6.70 -1.57
N MET A 117 8.08 6.77 -0.71
CA MET A 117 6.74 6.24 -0.92
C MET A 117 5.72 7.25 -0.41
N THR A 118 4.60 7.42 -1.10
CA THR A 118 3.59 8.42 -0.76
C THR A 118 2.86 8.07 0.53
N GLY A 119 2.58 6.81 0.74
CA GLY A 119 1.90 6.32 1.93
C GLY A 119 1.58 4.84 1.83
N THR A 120 1.26 4.28 2.97
CA THR A 120 0.69 2.94 3.13
C THR A 120 -0.49 2.98 4.09
N VAL A 121 -1.13 1.86 4.30
CA VAL A 121 -2.25 1.72 5.23
C VAL A 121 -1.96 0.54 6.14
N LEU A 122 -1.87 0.77 7.45
CA LEU A 122 -1.70 -0.29 8.44
C LEU A 122 -2.94 -1.18 8.44
N ASN A 123 -2.73 -2.45 8.13
CA ASN A 123 -3.64 -3.54 8.41
C ASN A 123 -3.19 -4.17 9.73
N ASP A 124 -3.71 -3.67 10.87
CA ASP A 124 -3.19 -3.89 12.21
C ASP A 124 -3.28 -5.38 12.65
N ASP A 125 -2.29 -6.14 12.23
CA ASP A 125 -2.13 -7.57 12.49
C ASP A 125 -1.97 -7.88 13.98
N VAL A 126 -1.32 -7.00 14.74
CA VAL A 126 -1.10 -7.15 16.18
C VAL A 126 -2.42 -7.05 16.92
N SER A 127 -3.20 -5.99 16.70
CA SER A 127 -4.50 -5.82 17.33
C SER A 127 -5.49 -6.91 16.92
N GLN A 128 -5.45 -7.35 15.65
CA GLN A 128 -6.26 -8.48 15.18
C GLN A 128 -5.90 -9.77 15.93
N ALA A 129 -4.61 -10.10 16.05
CA ALA A 129 -4.16 -11.30 16.74
C ALA A 129 -4.50 -11.26 18.23
N GLN A 130 -4.23 -10.14 18.92
CA GLN A 130 -4.58 -9.96 20.34
C GLN A 130 -6.07 -10.10 20.58
N THR A 131 -6.88 -9.40 19.78
CA THR A 131 -8.35 -9.46 19.91
C THR A 131 -8.89 -10.87 19.70
N ALA A 132 -8.35 -11.62 18.72
CA ALA A 132 -8.75 -13.00 18.47
C ALA A 132 -8.40 -13.92 19.66
N VAL A 133 -7.20 -13.78 20.24
CA VAL A 133 -6.80 -14.55 21.42
C VAL A 133 -7.66 -14.21 22.63
N ASP A 134 -7.90 -12.94 22.90
CA ASP A 134 -8.71 -12.47 24.01
C ASP A 134 -10.17 -12.98 23.90
N ALA A 135 -10.74 -12.93 22.70
CA ALA A 135 -12.07 -13.49 22.45
C ALA A 135 -12.12 -15.02 22.69
N ALA A 136 -11.09 -15.74 22.27
CA ALA A 136 -10.98 -17.18 22.52
C ALA A 136 -10.86 -17.48 24.01
N VAL A 137 -10.06 -16.72 24.76
CA VAL A 137 -9.91 -16.89 26.22
C VAL A 137 -11.22 -16.60 26.94
N ARG A 138 -11.95 -15.53 26.59
CA ARG A 138 -13.28 -15.23 27.14
C ARG A 138 -14.26 -16.37 26.89
N TYR A 139 -14.29 -16.88 25.67
CA TYR A 139 -15.14 -18.02 25.31
C TYR A 139 -14.86 -19.26 26.19
N LEU A 140 -13.59 -19.61 26.38
CA LEU A 140 -13.19 -20.76 27.21
C LEU A 140 -13.53 -20.59 28.69
N LYS A 141 -13.60 -19.34 29.17
CA LYS A 141 -14.03 -19.00 30.52
C LYS A 141 -15.56 -18.96 30.71
N GLY A 142 -16.33 -19.09 29.63
CA GLY A 142 -17.79 -18.92 29.64
C GLY A 142 -18.24 -17.47 29.77
N GLU A 143 -17.36 -16.50 29.47
CA GLU A 143 -17.67 -15.09 29.49
C GLU A 143 -18.35 -14.67 28.17
N ALA A 144 -19.08 -13.56 28.19
CA ALA A 144 -19.73 -13.03 27.00
C ALA A 144 -18.71 -12.50 26.00
N ASN A 145 -18.97 -12.77 24.72
CA ASN A 145 -18.21 -12.22 23.59
C ASN A 145 -19.09 -11.34 22.74
N GLU A 146 -18.47 -10.36 22.08
CA GLU A 146 -19.11 -9.62 21.01
C GLU A 146 -19.33 -10.53 19.78
N LYS A 147 -20.34 -10.20 18.98
CA LYS A 147 -20.60 -10.90 17.73
C LYS A 147 -19.53 -10.63 16.67
N ASN A 148 -19.03 -9.39 16.65
CA ASN A 148 -18.00 -8.91 15.73
C ASN A 148 -17.01 -8.03 16.49
N TYR A 149 -15.76 -8.15 16.14
CA TYR A 149 -14.68 -7.26 16.58
C TYR A 149 -14.12 -6.56 15.34
N THR A 150 -14.18 -5.23 15.29
CA THR A 150 -13.67 -4.44 14.19
C THR A 150 -12.33 -3.84 14.57
N ILE A 151 -11.31 -4.07 13.76
CA ILE A 151 -10.01 -3.43 13.85
C ILE A 151 -9.87 -2.51 12.64
N ASP A 152 -9.74 -1.22 12.91
CA ASP A 152 -9.70 -0.22 11.86
C ASP A 152 -8.35 -0.19 11.14
N TYR A 153 -8.39 0.06 9.84
CA TYR A 153 -7.19 0.41 9.07
C TYR A 153 -6.70 1.82 9.42
N VAL A 154 -5.38 2.01 9.48
CA VAL A 154 -4.79 3.32 9.79
C VAL A 154 -3.95 3.81 8.63
N LYS A 155 -4.23 5.01 8.15
CA LYS A 155 -3.44 5.66 7.10
C LYS A 155 -2.07 6.05 7.65
N VAL A 156 -1.01 5.64 6.96
CA VAL A 156 0.39 5.98 7.26
C VAL A 156 0.95 6.86 6.14
N THR A 157 1.32 8.07 6.51
CA THR A 157 1.85 9.11 5.62
C THR A 157 3.16 9.67 6.19
N PRO A 158 3.92 10.49 5.47
CA PRO A 158 5.16 11.07 6.00
C PRO A 158 5.00 11.79 7.35
N GLU A 159 3.80 12.34 7.63
CA GLU A 159 3.52 13.08 8.85
C GLU A 159 3.45 12.19 10.10
N ASN A 160 3.10 10.93 9.96
CA ASN A 160 2.94 9.99 11.09
C ASN A 160 3.74 8.69 10.95
N ALA A 161 4.49 8.51 9.88
CA ALA A 161 5.23 7.26 9.64
C ALA A 161 6.22 6.94 10.78
N ALA A 162 6.81 7.95 11.41
CA ALA A 162 7.73 7.76 12.54
C ALA A 162 7.10 6.98 13.72
N ASP A 163 5.79 7.11 13.92
CA ASP A 163 5.06 6.43 15.01
C ASP A 163 4.91 4.92 14.76
N TYR A 164 5.13 4.48 13.51
CA TYR A 164 4.97 3.10 13.06
C TYR A 164 6.28 2.39 12.74
N ILE A 165 7.42 3.05 12.89
CA ILE A 165 8.75 2.42 12.76
C ILE A 165 8.99 1.58 14.02
N LYS A 166 9.02 0.25 13.86
CA LYS A 166 9.17 -0.71 14.96
C LYS A 166 10.63 -0.93 15.38
N TYR A 167 11.58 -0.68 14.48
CA TYR A 167 13.01 -0.88 14.69
C TYR A 167 13.79 0.34 14.21
N GLU A 168 14.44 1.05 15.12
CA GLU A 168 15.52 1.95 14.72
C GLU A 168 16.71 1.09 14.28
N PRO A 169 17.30 1.31 13.09
CA PRO A 169 18.55 0.67 12.75
C PRO A 169 19.59 1.04 13.84
N ALA A 170 20.23 0.03 14.42
CA ALA A 170 21.31 0.28 15.39
C ALA A 170 22.28 1.27 14.74
N GLU A 171 22.55 2.42 15.39
CA GLU A 171 23.57 3.35 14.94
C GLU A 171 24.87 2.54 14.77
N GLU A 172 25.33 2.39 13.53
CA GLU A 172 26.65 1.82 13.27
C GLU A 172 27.65 2.71 14.01
N GLY A 173 28.29 2.13 15.02
CA GLY A 173 29.12 2.83 15.99
C GLY A 173 30.13 3.77 15.35
N LYS A 174 30.15 4.99 15.88
CA LYS A 174 31.24 5.94 15.71
C LYS A 174 32.50 5.41 16.36
#